data_288be723758ac7e1be38093627899104
#
_entry.id   288be723758ac7e1be38093627899104
#
_cell.length_a   1.000
_cell.length_b   1.000
_cell.length_c   1.000
_cell.angle_alpha   90.00
_cell.angle_beta   90.00
_cell.angle_gamma   90.00
#
_symmetry.space_group_name_H-M   'P 1'
#
loop_
_entity.id
_entity.type
_entity.pdbx_description
1 polymer ?
#
loop_
_entity_poly.entity_id
_entity_poly.type
_entity_poly.pdbx_seq_one_letter_code
_entity_poly.pdbx_strand_id
1 'polypeptide(L)'
;MRGGLFFCFIFLHNRHMNILQRIFTDYYEEIKYTLHPRASEMENIEKMINCGDPSFGGAMYGCPHCGNLKFVPFRCHSRFCPSCSNKYSMERTTSMSFKLVNVQHRHCAFTIDENLRDFSLQDRTLLHCFFHSVASVIFHMFFKMNKSKNFTPSYIMVLHTFGRDFKWNPHIHCLISEGGYSYDGVWRHIQN
;
A
#
# COMPACT_ATOMS: atom_id res chain seq x y z
N MET A 1 28.52 27.71 44.46
CA MET A 1 27.21 27.90 43.83
C MET A 1 27.42 28.40 42.40
N ARG A 2 27.31 27.57 41.43
CA ARG A 2 27.33 27.97 39.99
C ARG A 2 26.03 27.42 39.38
N GLY A 3 25.07 28.34 39.15
CA GLY A 3 23.82 28.07 38.51
C GLY A 3 24.04 27.86 37.00
N GLY A 4 23.81 26.63 36.55
CA GLY A 4 23.79 26.34 35.14
C GLY A 4 22.44 26.80 34.55
N LEU A 5 22.46 27.84 33.71
CA LEU A 5 21.32 28.18 32.87
C LEU A 5 21.13 27.05 31.84
N PHE A 6 20.05 26.27 32.01
CA PHE A 6 19.51 25.41 30.97
C PHE A 6 18.88 26.33 29.91
N PHE A 7 19.58 26.60 28.82
CA PHE A 7 18.98 27.15 27.62
C PHE A 7 18.11 26.08 26.97
N CYS A 8 16.82 26.12 27.25
CA CYS A 8 15.82 25.39 26.49
C CYS A 8 15.75 26.02 25.08
N PHE A 9 16.49 25.47 24.14
CA PHE A 9 16.30 25.81 22.73
C PHE A 9 14.93 25.28 22.32
N ILE A 10 13.90 26.13 22.40
CA ILE A 10 12.63 25.92 21.72
C ILE A 10 12.93 26.08 20.22
N PHE A 11 13.28 24.97 19.59
CA PHE A 11 13.22 24.90 18.14
C PHE A 11 11.74 25.00 17.76
N LEU A 12 11.30 26.21 17.43
CA LEU A 12 10.07 26.43 16.66
C LEU A 12 10.29 25.81 15.28
N HIS A 13 10.22 24.48 15.25
CA HIS A 13 10.22 23.73 14.00
C HIS A 13 8.87 23.97 13.38
N ASN A 14 8.83 24.80 12.32
CA ASN A 14 7.63 25.07 11.55
C ASN A 14 7.17 23.71 10.96
N ARG A 15 6.25 23.05 11.69
CA ARG A 15 5.75 21.73 11.35
C ARG A 15 4.98 21.82 10.06
N HIS A 16 5.59 21.34 8.96
CA HIS A 16 4.92 21.28 7.68
C HIS A 16 3.94 20.10 7.70
N MET A 17 2.76 20.35 8.33
CA MET A 17 1.66 19.37 8.32
C MET A 17 1.07 19.28 6.92
N ASN A 18 0.82 18.07 6.44
CA ASN A 18 0.04 17.88 5.24
C ASN A 18 -1.44 18.20 5.49
N ILE A 19 -2.21 18.40 4.42
CA ILE A 19 -3.60 18.85 4.51
C ILE A 19 -4.48 17.87 5.33
N LEU A 20 -4.28 16.56 5.20
CA LEU A 20 -5.05 15.60 5.98
C LEU A 20 -4.69 15.63 7.47
N GLN A 21 -3.41 15.82 7.82
CA GLN A 21 -3.03 16.02 9.22
C GLN A 21 -3.76 17.21 9.82
N ARG A 22 -3.86 18.32 9.08
CA ARG A 22 -4.57 19.51 9.54
C ARG A 22 -6.06 19.22 9.74
N ILE A 23 -6.72 18.67 8.72
CA ILE A 23 -8.15 18.33 8.80
C ILE A 23 -8.43 17.44 10.00
N PHE A 24 -7.69 16.34 10.16
CA PHE A 24 -7.92 15.44 11.29
C PHE A 24 -7.50 16.02 12.64
N THR A 25 -6.59 16.97 12.70
CA THR A 25 -6.26 17.69 13.93
C THR A 25 -7.41 18.64 14.31
N ASP A 26 -7.92 19.39 13.34
CA ASP A 26 -8.95 20.41 13.58
C ASP A 26 -10.30 19.77 13.97
N TYR A 27 -10.63 18.59 13.40
CA TYR A 27 -11.91 17.89 13.59
C TYR A 27 -11.80 16.62 14.45
N TYR A 28 -10.69 16.43 15.16
CA TYR A 28 -10.43 15.18 15.92
C TYR A 28 -11.55 14.82 16.90
N GLU A 29 -11.95 15.76 17.73
CA GLU A 29 -12.97 15.55 18.75
C GLU A 29 -14.35 15.34 18.12
N GLU A 30 -14.69 16.09 17.09
CA GLU A 30 -15.94 15.93 16.34
C GLU A 30 -16.01 14.52 15.70
N ILE A 31 -14.97 14.08 15.04
CA ILE A 31 -14.89 12.74 14.43
C ILE A 31 -15.10 11.67 15.51
N LYS A 32 -14.40 11.78 16.63
CA LYS A 32 -14.44 10.82 17.72
C LYS A 32 -15.83 10.66 18.33
N TYR A 33 -16.51 11.77 18.59
CA TYR A 33 -17.80 11.76 19.30
C TYR A 33 -19.01 11.68 18.39
N THR A 34 -18.89 12.08 17.12
CA THR A 34 -20.03 12.11 16.17
C THR A 34 -20.07 10.85 15.30
N LEU A 35 -18.92 10.38 14.82
CA LEU A 35 -18.85 9.26 13.89
C LEU A 35 -18.60 7.92 14.57
N HIS A 36 -18.20 7.90 15.84
CA HIS A 36 -17.90 6.69 16.60
C HIS A 36 -17.02 5.69 15.85
N PRO A 37 -15.84 6.10 15.35
CA PRO A 37 -14.99 5.23 14.55
C PRO A 37 -14.45 4.07 15.40
N ARG A 38 -14.11 2.97 14.74
CA ARG A 38 -13.50 1.82 15.41
C ARG A 38 -12.15 2.19 16.02
N ALA A 39 -11.75 1.50 17.08
CA ALA A 39 -10.48 1.73 17.77
C ALA A 39 -9.27 1.74 16.80
N SER A 40 -9.25 0.83 15.83
CA SER A 40 -8.19 0.78 14.81
C SER A 40 -8.16 2.00 13.88
N GLU A 41 -9.30 2.63 13.63
CA GLU A 41 -9.39 3.85 12.83
C GLU A 41 -8.86 5.04 13.62
N MET A 42 -9.25 5.15 14.90
CA MET A 42 -8.73 6.18 15.81
C MET A 42 -7.21 6.08 15.97
N GLU A 43 -6.69 4.89 16.21
CA GLU A 43 -5.24 4.66 16.31
C GLU A 43 -4.50 5.12 15.05
N ASN A 44 -5.04 4.87 13.86
CA ASN A 44 -4.44 5.34 12.60
C ASN A 44 -4.52 6.86 12.42
N ILE A 45 -5.60 7.49 12.86
CA ILE A 45 -5.75 8.95 12.87
C ILE A 45 -4.71 9.57 13.79
N GLU A 46 -4.60 9.09 15.02
CA GLU A 46 -3.62 9.57 16.02
C GLU A 46 -2.19 9.42 15.53
N LYS A 47 -1.84 8.26 14.99
CA LYS A 47 -0.53 8.02 14.37
C LYS A 47 -0.25 9.00 13.23
N MET A 48 -1.26 9.31 12.41
CA MET A 48 -1.09 10.23 11.28
C MET A 48 -0.94 11.67 11.76
N ILE A 49 -1.76 12.13 12.70
CA ILE A 49 -1.68 13.48 13.28
C ILE A 49 -0.27 13.73 13.83
N ASN A 50 0.30 12.76 14.52
CA ASN A 50 1.60 12.87 15.17
C ASN A 50 2.79 12.51 14.28
N CYS A 51 2.55 12.18 13.01
CA CYS A 51 3.59 11.76 12.08
C CYS A 51 4.61 12.87 11.78
N GLY A 52 5.86 12.62 12.16
CA GLY A 52 6.96 13.58 11.95
C GLY A 52 7.00 14.71 12.97
N ASP A 53 6.29 14.59 14.06
CA ASP A 53 6.37 15.50 15.18
C ASP A 53 7.58 15.15 16.07
N PRO A 54 8.52 16.07 16.28
CA PRO A 54 9.70 15.85 17.13
C PRO A 54 9.36 15.48 18.58
N SER A 55 8.21 15.93 19.12
CA SER A 55 7.78 15.61 20.48
C SER A 55 7.50 14.13 20.71
N PHE A 56 7.22 13.38 19.63
CA PHE A 56 7.03 11.92 19.66
C PHE A 56 8.34 11.14 19.44
N GLY A 57 9.48 11.83 19.46
CA GLY A 57 10.79 11.24 19.33
C GLY A 57 11.34 11.24 17.91
N GLY A 58 12.59 10.82 17.80
CA GLY A 58 13.34 10.77 16.53
C GLY A 58 14.72 10.17 16.73
N ALA A 59 15.49 10.12 15.65
CA ALA A 59 16.87 9.67 15.64
C ALA A 59 17.80 10.85 15.35
N MET A 60 18.94 10.90 16.06
CA MET A 60 20.01 11.87 15.80
C MET A 60 21.07 11.22 14.92
N TYR A 61 21.35 11.83 13.80
CA TYR A 61 22.41 11.42 12.87
C TYR A 61 23.57 12.39 12.91
N GLY A 62 24.79 11.88 13.05
CA GLY A 62 26.02 12.65 12.97
C GLY A 62 26.77 12.40 11.67
N CYS A 63 27.24 13.45 11.05
CA CYS A 63 28.15 13.33 9.90
C CYS A 63 29.58 13.01 10.37
N PRO A 64 30.18 11.88 9.96
CA PRO A 64 31.56 11.54 10.40
C PRO A 64 32.63 12.46 9.86
N HIS A 65 32.36 13.24 8.79
CA HIS A 65 33.33 14.14 8.19
C HIS A 65 33.31 15.54 8.79
N CYS A 66 32.14 16.10 9.07
CA CYS A 66 32.00 17.48 9.52
C CYS A 66 31.39 17.65 10.92
N GLY A 67 31.00 16.55 11.57
CA GLY A 67 30.41 16.57 12.91
C GLY A 67 28.98 17.14 12.96
N ASN A 68 28.40 17.58 11.85
CA ASN A 68 27.06 18.13 11.84
C ASN A 68 26.02 17.10 12.31
N LEU A 69 25.14 17.55 13.18
CA LEU A 69 24.06 16.74 13.73
C LEU A 69 22.74 17.05 13.01
N LYS A 70 21.98 16.01 12.67
CA LYS A 70 20.65 16.11 12.08
C LYS A 70 19.67 15.27 12.88
N PHE A 71 18.64 15.92 13.45
CA PHE A 71 17.52 15.24 14.05
C PHE A 71 16.47 14.87 12.99
N VAL A 72 16.05 13.61 12.99
CA VAL A 72 15.02 13.09 12.09
C VAL A 72 13.88 12.55 12.93
N PRO A 73 12.70 13.20 12.95
CA PRO A 73 11.56 12.75 13.72
C PRO A 73 11.00 11.43 13.18
N PHE A 74 10.46 10.60 14.08
CA PHE A 74 9.84 9.33 13.69
C PHE A 74 8.64 9.53 12.79
N ARG A 75 8.43 8.56 11.89
CA ARG A 75 7.30 8.50 10.98
C ARG A 75 6.33 7.43 11.42
N CYS A 76 5.03 7.64 11.16
CA CYS A 76 3.98 6.72 11.61
C CYS A 76 3.93 5.39 10.85
N HIS A 77 4.54 5.30 9.67
CA HIS A 77 4.50 4.16 8.75
C HIS A 77 3.08 3.68 8.39
N SER A 78 2.05 4.45 8.73
CA SER A 78 0.67 4.13 8.40
C SER A 78 0.38 4.39 6.92
N ARG A 79 -0.35 3.48 6.29
CA ARG A 79 -0.86 3.66 4.92
C ARG A 79 -1.93 4.75 4.84
N PHE A 80 -2.55 5.08 5.96
CA PHE A 80 -3.52 6.16 6.08
C PHE A 80 -2.86 7.55 5.99
N CYS A 81 -1.61 7.66 6.39
CA CYS A 81 -0.84 8.90 6.28
C CYS A 81 -0.36 9.13 4.84
N PRO A 82 -0.72 10.24 4.16
CA PRO A 82 -0.33 10.49 2.77
C PRO A 82 1.18 10.44 2.54
N SER A 83 1.97 11.03 3.44
CA SER A 83 3.43 11.06 3.33
C SER A 83 4.05 9.66 3.45
N CYS A 84 3.60 8.87 4.44
CA CYS A 84 4.11 7.51 4.66
C CYS A 84 3.59 6.53 3.60
N SER A 85 2.32 6.66 3.21
CA SER A 85 1.70 5.85 2.15
C SER A 85 2.40 6.05 0.81
N ASN A 86 2.70 7.30 0.44
CA ASN A 86 3.41 7.58 -0.81
C ASN A 86 4.81 6.95 -0.81
N LYS A 87 5.58 7.13 0.27
CA LYS A 87 6.89 6.48 0.42
C LYS A 87 6.79 4.96 0.29
N TYR A 88 5.84 4.34 1.03
CA TYR A 88 5.60 2.91 0.94
C TYR A 88 5.26 2.46 -0.48
N SER A 89 4.39 3.19 -1.18
CA SER A 89 3.99 2.86 -2.55
C SER A 89 5.18 2.95 -3.52
N MET A 90 6.03 3.96 -3.40
CA MET A 90 7.23 4.10 -4.22
C MET A 90 8.22 2.95 -3.99
N GLU A 91 8.53 2.64 -2.72
CA GLU A 91 9.44 1.54 -2.36
C GLU A 91 8.89 0.19 -2.86
N ARG A 92 7.58 -0.02 -2.72
CA ARG A 92 6.92 -1.23 -3.21
C ARG A 92 6.96 -1.35 -4.72
N THR A 93 6.67 -0.26 -5.45
CA THR A 93 6.72 -0.22 -6.92
C THR A 93 8.12 -0.53 -7.41
N THR A 94 9.14 0.10 -6.82
CA THR A 94 10.55 -0.16 -7.16
C THR A 94 10.90 -1.63 -6.90
N SER A 95 10.57 -2.17 -5.72
CA SER A 95 10.82 -3.58 -5.40
C SER A 95 10.12 -4.54 -6.36
N MET A 96 8.90 -4.22 -6.78
CA MET A 96 8.15 -5.06 -7.71
C MET A 96 8.68 -4.97 -9.14
N SER A 97 9.17 -3.80 -9.58
CA SER A 97 9.74 -3.64 -10.93
C SER A 97 10.93 -4.57 -11.18
N PHE A 98 11.74 -4.83 -10.15
CA PHE A 98 12.86 -5.79 -10.25
C PHE A 98 12.43 -7.26 -10.32
N LYS A 99 11.18 -7.56 -9.96
CA LYS A 99 10.63 -8.93 -10.00
C LYS A 99 9.86 -9.22 -11.29
N LEU A 100 9.56 -8.19 -12.08
CA LEU A 100 8.87 -8.35 -13.35
C LEU A 100 9.82 -8.95 -14.40
N VAL A 101 9.31 -9.93 -15.13
CA VAL A 101 9.98 -10.43 -16.34
C VAL A 101 9.98 -9.31 -17.37
N ASN A 102 11.11 -9.09 -18.07
CA ASN A 102 11.23 -8.04 -19.08
C ASN A 102 10.54 -8.45 -20.40
N VAL A 103 9.21 -8.43 -20.36
CA VAL A 103 8.33 -8.77 -21.49
C VAL A 103 7.14 -7.85 -21.49
N GLN A 104 6.36 -7.88 -22.56
CA GLN A 104 5.10 -7.15 -22.61
C GLN A 104 4.09 -7.73 -21.60
N HIS A 105 3.35 -6.87 -20.92
CA HIS A 105 2.34 -7.25 -19.95
C HIS A 105 0.98 -6.64 -20.32
N ARG A 106 -0.08 -7.37 -20.01
CA ARG A 106 -1.46 -6.88 -20.13
C ARG A 106 -2.06 -6.63 -18.74
N HIS A 107 -2.79 -5.53 -18.63
CA HIS A 107 -3.59 -5.23 -17.46
C HIS A 107 -5.00 -5.77 -17.68
N CYS A 108 -5.43 -6.62 -16.76
CA CYS A 108 -6.79 -7.17 -16.71
C CYS A 108 -7.45 -6.80 -15.40
N ALA A 109 -8.76 -6.57 -15.43
CA ALA A 109 -9.57 -6.38 -14.23
C ALA A 109 -10.62 -7.51 -14.15
N PHE A 110 -10.67 -8.17 -13.00
CA PHE A 110 -11.65 -9.20 -12.69
C PHE A 110 -12.61 -8.65 -11.64
N THR A 111 -13.89 -8.74 -11.89
CA THR A 111 -14.94 -8.21 -11.03
C THR A 111 -15.87 -9.32 -10.55
N ILE A 112 -16.53 -9.10 -9.43
CA ILE A 112 -17.59 -9.95 -8.91
C ILE A 112 -18.93 -9.30 -9.25
N ASP A 113 -19.93 -10.11 -9.61
CA ASP A 113 -21.30 -9.66 -9.80
C ASP A 113 -21.80 -8.92 -8.57
N GLU A 114 -22.58 -7.87 -8.78
CA GLU A 114 -23.06 -6.99 -7.70
C GLU A 114 -23.84 -7.76 -6.64
N ASN A 115 -24.66 -8.72 -7.04
CA ASN A 115 -25.47 -9.55 -6.13
C ASN A 115 -24.62 -10.47 -5.23
N LEU A 116 -23.37 -10.72 -5.59
CA LEU A 116 -22.46 -11.59 -4.82
C LEU A 116 -21.51 -10.80 -3.90
N ARG A 117 -21.47 -9.47 -4.02
CA ARG A 117 -20.49 -8.65 -3.27
C ARG A 117 -20.72 -8.69 -1.77
N ASP A 118 -21.96 -8.68 -1.34
CA ASP A 118 -22.33 -8.65 0.08
C ASP A 118 -21.89 -9.91 0.83
N PHE A 119 -21.88 -11.07 0.16
CA PHE A 119 -21.35 -12.29 0.76
C PHE A 119 -19.88 -12.14 1.16
N SER A 120 -19.08 -11.51 0.31
CA SER A 120 -17.65 -11.27 0.60
C SER A 120 -17.42 -10.14 1.63
N LEU A 121 -18.41 -9.32 1.90
CA LEU A 121 -18.38 -8.34 2.99
C LEU A 121 -18.64 -9.03 4.34
N GLN A 122 -19.55 -9.99 4.38
CA GLN A 122 -19.90 -10.77 5.56
C GLN A 122 -18.79 -11.80 5.89
N ASP A 123 -18.31 -12.51 4.88
CA ASP A 123 -17.20 -13.46 5.01
C ASP A 123 -16.04 -13.10 4.10
N ARG A 124 -15.02 -12.49 4.69
CA ARG A 124 -13.80 -12.07 4.00
C ARG A 124 -12.94 -13.23 3.48
N THR A 125 -13.17 -14.45 3.94
CA THR A 125 -12.46 -15.65 3.44
C THR A 125 -12.79 -15.92 1.97
N LEU A 126 -13.99 -15.52 1.51
CA LEU A 126 -14.42 -15.63 0.11
C LEU A 126 -13.51 -14.81 -0.85
N LEU A 127 -12.81 -13.80 -0.36
CA LEU A 127 -11.84 -13.08 -1.18
C LEU A 127 -10.62 -13.96 -1.55
N HIS A 128 -10.27 -14.95 -0.74
CA HIS A 128 -9.27 -15.96 -1.11
C HIS A 128 -9.77 -16.86 -2.24
N CYS A 129 -11.04 -17.29 -2.18
CA CYS A 129 -11.69 -18.04 -3.27
C CYS A 129 -11.66 -17.24 -4.56
N PHE A 130 -11.88 -15.94 -4.49
CA PHE A 130 -11.81 -15.06 -5.65
C PHE A 130 -10.41 -15.03 -6.28
N PHE A 131 -9.34 -14.92 -5.48
CA PHE A 131 -7.96 -15.03 -5.98
C PHE A 131 -7.70 -16.37 -6.69
N HIS A 132 -8.12 -17.48 -6.08
CA HIS A 132 -7.98 -18.81 -6.68
C HIS A 132 -8.75 -18.94 -8.00
N SER A 133 -9.98 -18.40 -8.05
CA SER A 133 -10.79 -18.42 -9.26
C SER A 133 -10.13 -17.65 -10.40
N VAL A 134 -9.61 -16.44 -10.11
CA VAL A 134 -8.89 -15.63 -11.09
C VAL A 134 -7.63 -16.34 -11.59
N ALA A 135 -6.84 -16.94 -10.68
CA ALA A 135 -5.68 -17.73 -11.06
C ALA A 135 -6.06 -18.89 -11.98
N SER A 136 -7.12 -19.63 -11.63
CA SER A 136 -7.62 -20.75 -12.44
C SER A 136 -8.06 -20.31 -13.85
N VAL A 137 -8.73 -19.16 -13.94
CA VAL A 137 -9.13 -18.58 -15.25
C VAL A 137 -7.89 -18.23 -16.08
N ILE A 138 -6.88 -17.59 -15.48
CA ILE A 138 -5.64 -17.23 -16.17
C ILE A 138 -4.97 -18.49 -16.72
N PHE A 139 -4.75 -19.51 -15.88
CA PHE A 139 -4.12 -20.75 -16.32
C PHE A 139 -4.92 -21.46 -17.42
N HIS A 140 -6.24 -21.49 -17.31
CA HIS A 140 -7.10 -22.10 -18.32
C HIS A 140 -7.05 -21.36 -19.65
N MET A 141 -7.03 -20.02 -19.63
CA MET A 141 -6.87 -19.21 -20.86
C MET A 141 -5.53 -19.51 -21.54
N PHE A 142 -4.44 -19.51 -20.78
CA PHE A 142 -3.12 -19.79 -21.32
C PHE A 142 -3.01 -21.21 -21.88
N PHE A 143 -3.59 -22.20 -21.21
CA PHE A 143 -3.66 -23.57 -21.68
C PHE A 143 -4.39 -23.68 -23.05
N LYS A 144 -5.53 -23.00 -23.20
CA LYS A 144 -6.27 -22.96 -24.45
C LYS A 144 -5.51 -22.23 -25.57
N MET A 145 -4.95 -21.05 -25.28
CA MET A 145 -4.25 -20.22 -26.26
C MET A 145 -3.01 -20.91 -26.83
N ASN A 146 -2.35 -21.75 -26.06
CA ASN A 146 -1.14 -22.45 -26.48
C ASN A 146 -1.36 -23.90 -26.93
N LYS A 147 -2.56 -24.24 -27.40
CA LYS A 147 -2.90 -25.56 -27.94
C LYS A 147 -2.50 -26.70 -26.99
N SER A 148 -2.88 -26.56 -25.72
CA SER A 148 -2.61 -27.54 -24.68
C SER A 148 -1.13 -27.70 -24.29
N LYS A 149 -0.25 -26.80 -24.67
CA LYS A 149 1.11 -26.78 -24.14
C LYS A 149 1.09 -26.13 -22.76
N ASN A 150 1.50 -26.88 -21.75
CA ASN A 150 1.63 -26.34 -20.41
C ASN A 150 2.79 -25.35 -20.36
N PHE A 151 2.48 -24.11 -19.96
CA PHE A 151 3.50 -23.17 -19.53
C PHE A 151 2.92 -22.26 -18.44
N THR A 152 3.82 -21.73 -17.62
CA THR A 152 3.46 -20.91 -16.46
C THR A 152 3.58 -19.44 -16.81
N PRO A 153 2.46 -18.69 -16.89
CA PRO A 153 2.50 -17.23 -17.06
C PRO A 153 3.02 -16.57 -15.79
N SER A 154 3.66 -15.41 -15.95
CA SER A 154 3.95 -14.53 -14.82
C SER A 154 2.79 -13.56 -14.61
N TYR A 155 2.30 -13.43 -13.39
CA TYR A 155 1.23 -12.47 -13.08
C TYR A 155 1.36 -11.90 -11.67
N ILE A 156 0.85 -10.68 -11.52
CA ILE A 156 0.69 -10.01 -10.23
C ILE A 156 -0.78 -9.65 -10.06
N MET A 157 -1.38 -10.07 -8.96
CA MET A 157 -2.76 -9.76 -8.62
C MET A 157 -2.82 -8.82 -7.41
N VAL A 158 -3.65 -7.79 -7.52
CA VAL A 158 -3.89 -6.82 -6.45
C VAL A 158 -5.38 -6.69 -6.23
N LEU A 159 -5.83 -6.98 -5.01
CA LEU A 159 -7.23 -6.82 -4.62
C LEU A 159 -7.50 -5.35 -4.28
N HIS A 160 -8.51 -4.78 -4.92
CA HIS A 160 -9.16 -3.55 -4.53
C HIS A 160 -10.55 -3.87 -3.97
N THR A 161 -10.93 -3.25 -2.87
CA THR A 161 -12.17 -3.59 -2.16
C THR A 161 -13.25 -2.53 -2.32
N PHE A 162 -12.92 -1.35 -2.83
CA PHE A 162 -13.86 -0.24 -3.02
C PHE A 162 -13.80 0.30 -4.44
N GLY A 163 -14.96 0.71 -4.96
CA GLY A 163 -15.09 1.48 -6.19
C GLY A 163 -14.67 2.95 -6.00
N ARG A 164 -14.74 3.73 -7.08
CA ARG A 164 -14.49 5.19 -7.03
C ARG A 164 -15.52 5.95 -6.19
N ASP A 165 -16.69 5.39 -6.04
CA ASP A 165 -17.81 5.88 -5.23
C ASP A 165 -17.73 5.44 -3.76
N PHE A 166 -16.61 4.83 -3.34
CA PHE A 166 -16.36 4.25 -2.03
C PHE A 166 -17.34 3.13 -1.62
N LYS A 167 -18.15 2.62 -2.53
CA LYS A 167 -18.97 1.44 -2.29
C LYS A 167 -18.13 0.17 -2.30
N TRP A 168 -18.59 -0.82 -1.54
CA TRP A 168 -17.99 -2.14 -1.52
C TRP A 168 -18.09 -2.77 -2.91
N ASN A 169 -16.92 -2.94 -3.53
CA ASN A 169 -16.80 -3.48 -4.88
C ASN A 169 -15.46 -4.22 -5.01
N PRO A 170 -15.35 -5.43 -4.45
CA PRO A 170 -14.12 -6.20 -4.54
C PRO A 170 -13.84 -6.57 -6.00
N HIS A 171 -12.66 -6.21 -6.46
CA HIS A 171 -12.16 -6.51 -7.79
C HIS A 171 -10.64 -6.70 -7.76
N ILE A 172 -10.14 -7.54 -8.66
CA ILE A 172 -8.72 -7.85 -8.77
C ILE A 172 -8.17 -7.20 -10.03
N HIS A 173 -7.21 -6.31 -9.84
CA HIS A 173 -6.33 -5.88 -10.94
C HIS A 173 -5.22 -6.90 -11.11
N CYS A 174 -5.02 -7.34 -12.33
CA CYS A 174 -4.00 -8.33 -12.66
C CYS A 174 -3.11 -7.81 -13.78
N LEU A 175 -1.80 -7.84 -13.55
CA LEU A 175 -0.80 -7.62 -14.58
C LEU A 175 -0.29 -9.00 -15.02
N ILE A 176 -0.48 -9.36 -16.30
CA ILE A 176 -0.20 -10.69 -16.83
C ILE A 176 0.83 -10.56 -17.96
N SER A 177 1.87 -11.39 -17.95
CA SER A 177 2.86 -11.43 -19.05
C SER A 177 2.25 -11.99 -20.32
N GLU A 178 2.66 -11.46 -21.50
CA GLU A 178 2.29 -12.01 -22.79
C GLU A 178 3.16 -13.22 -23.17
N GLY A 179 3.20 -14.19 -22.31
CA GLY A 179 3.97 -15.41 -22.45
C GLY A 179 4.17 -16.12 -21.12
N GLY A 180 4.94 -17.18 -21.12
CA GLY A 180 5.25 -17.95 -19.93
C GLY A 180 6.45 -18.86 -20.12
N TYR A 181 6.93 -19.43 -19.02
CA TYR A 181 7.96 -20.45 -19.04
C TYR A 181 7.33 -21.81 -19.34
N SER A 182 7.82 -22.48 -20.37
CA SER A 182 7.48 -23.86 -20.65
C SER A 182 8.20 -24.79 -19.68
N TYR A 183 7.80 -26.07 -19.69
CA TYR A 183 8.36 -27.09 -18.79
C TYR A 183 9.89 -27.26 -18.90
N ASP A 184 10.43 -26.96 -20.08
CA ASP A 184 11.88 -26.98 -20.36
C ASP A 184 12.62 -25.73 -19.86
N GLY A 185 11.93 -24.83 -19.13
CA GLY A 185 12.49 -23.57 -18.63
C GLY A 185 12.69 -22.48 -19.66
N VAL A 186 12.19 -22.67 -20.89
CA VAL A 186 12.31 -21.68 -21.96
C VAL A 186 11.09 -20.76 -21.98
N TRP A 187 11.35 -19.46 -22.08
CA TRP A 187 10.29 -18.48 -22.29
C TRP A 187 9.66 -18.61 -23.68
N ARG A 188 8.35 -18.64 -23.73
CA ARG A 188 7.56 -18.66 -24.97
C ARG A 188 6.51 -17.58 -24.96
N HIS A 189 6.38 -16.87 -26.07
CA HIS A 189 5.30 -15.91 -26.28
C HIS A 189 3.99 -16.61 -26.60
N ILE A 190 2.87 -15.94 -26.28
CA ILE A 190 1.55 -16.38 -26.73
C ILE A 190 1.54 -16.35 -28.25
N GLN A 191 1.15 -17.45 -28.88
CA GLN A 191 0.90 -17.49 -30.30
C GLN A 191 -0.50 -16.94 -30.57
N ASN A 192 -0.60 -15.80 -31.27
CA ASN A 192 -1.86 -15.24 -31.75
C ASN A 192 -2.44 -16.10 -32.88
#